data_bfa6e5bdec2d375ba188accc8bfcede2
#
_entry.id   bfa6e5bdec2d375ba188accc8bfcede2
#
_cell.length_a   1.000
_cell.length_b   1.000
_cell.length_c   1.000
_cell.angle_alpha   90.00
_cell.angle_beta   90.00
_cell.angle_gamma   90.00
#
_symmetry.space_group_name_H-M   'P 1'
#
loop_
_entity.id
_entity.type
_entity.pdbx_description
1 polymer ?
#
loop_
_entity_poly.entity_id
_entity_poly.type
_entity_poly.pdbx_seq_one_letter_code
_entity_poly.pdbx_strand_id
1 'polypeptide(L)'
;MGSALGATPIAILAFLQSEFATGEQKKVGFIDWEWIRDNFREDIVPAFFQSIYLCAFSLAIAIVISVPLGILAARYRALYPPLTIITGFFYTIPSFSMFTILLFIVGFEVGRTPAIVALVLYSLLVLIRNVVTGLDSVPPETKDAARGMGLTDRQILVRVELPLALPVIVAGMRIAIVTLIGISVIGAYIGAGGLGDLIFDGITRDFPTLYVTGAVLSTLLALAADLLFVGAERVLTPWSRRSRGAT
;
A
#
# COMPACT_ATOMS: atom_id res chain seq x y z
N MET A 1 -17.52 -42.48 42.32
CA MET A 1 -18.54 -41.44 42.11
C MET A 1 -18.86 -40.85 43.47
N GLY A 2 -18.42 -39.62 43.76
CA GLY A 2 -18.81 -38.95 45.03
C GLY A 2 -17.64 -38.21 45.66
N SER A 3 -17.26 -37.01 45.20
CA SER A 3 -16.59 -36.01 46.03
C SER A 3 -16.33 -34.66 45.29
N ALA A 4 -17.36 -34.18 44.62
CA ALA A 4 -17.26 -32.88 43.93
C ALA A 4 -18.40 -31.89 44.28
N LEU A 5 -19.00 -32.03 45.43
CA LEU A 5 -20.12 -31.20 45.89
C LEU A 5 -19.90 -30.62 47.31
N GLY A 6 -18.72 -30.03 47.53
CA GLY A 6 -18.38 -29.45 48.83
C GLY A 6 -17.55 -28.16 48.80
N ALA A 7 -17.36 -27.59 47.64
CA ALA A 7 -16.73 -26.28 47.58
C ALA A 7 -17.74 -25.22 48.07
N THR A 8 -17.54 -24.68 49.27
CA THR A 8 -18.34 -23.59 49.79
C THR A 8 -18.27 -22.39 48.84
N PRO A 9 -19.37 -21.62 48.68
CA PRO A 9 -19.37 -20.43 47.81
C PRO A 9 -18.22 -19.45 48.11
N ILE A 10 -17.70 -19.50 49.35
CA ILE A 10 -16.51 -18.74 49.76
C ILE A 10 -15.22 -19.24 49.08
N ALA A 11 -15.07 -20.56 48.89
CA ALA A 11 -13.90 -21.14 48.21
C ALA A 11 -13.91 -20.84 46.72
N ILE A 12 -15.08 -20.81 46.08
CA ILE A 12 -15.26 -20.41 44.68
C ILE A 12 -14.99 -18.90 44.50
N LEU A 13 -15.49 -18.08 45.44
CA LEU A 13 -15.19 -16.63 45.45
C LEU A 13 -13.70 -16.35 45.72
N ALA A 14 -13.08 -17.08 46.64
CA ALA A 14 -11.63 -16.94 46.89
C ALA A 14 -10.79 -17.41 45.70
N PHE A 15 -11.20 -18.48 44.98
CA PHE A 15 -10.53 -18.92 43.75
C PHE A 15 -10.70 -17.91 42.64
N LEU A 16 -11.90 -17.36 42.42
CA LEU A 16 -12.15 -16.30 41.47
C LEU A 16 -11.39 -15.03 41.84
N GLN A 17 -11.38 -14.63 43.10
CA GLN A 17 -10.60 -13.50 43.58
C GLN A 17 -9.08 -13.72 43.42
N SER A 18 -8.59 -14.96 43.61
CA SER A 18 -7.16 -15.24 43.39
C SER A 18 -6.80 -15.24 41.91
N GLU A 19 -7.65 -15.70 40.99
CA GLU A 19 -7.42 -15.59 39.56
C GLU A 19 -7.53 -14.14 39.09
N PHE A 20 -8.44 -13.34 39.63
CA PHE A 20 -8.53 -11.91 39.32
C PHE A 20 -7.45 -11.06 40.04
N ALA A 21 -6.92 -11.53 41.18
CA ALA A 21 -5.87 -10.82 41.93
C ALA A 21 -4.44 -11.19 41.50
N THR A 22 -4.23 -12.33 40.83
CA THR A 22 -2.92 -12.69 40.23
C THR A 22 -2.67 -12.04 38.87
N GLY A 23 -3.65 -11.35 38.30
CA GLY A 23 -3.39 -10.31 37.32
C GLY A 23 -2.82 -9.09 38.02
N GLU A 24 -1.56 -9.13 38.44
CA GLU A 24 -0.77 -7.89 38.60
C GLU A 24 -0.86 -7.17 37.24
N GLN A 25 -1.88 -6.33 37.13
CA GLN A 25 -1.86 -5.28 36.13
C GLN A 25 -0.69 -4.37 36.54
N LYS A 26 0.53 -4.79 36.16
CA LYS A 26 1.65 -3.87 36.04
C LYS A 26 1.01 -2.66 35.36
N LYS A 27 0.96 -1.51 36.02
CA LYS A 27 0.54 -0.27 35.38
C LYS A 27 1.53 -0.02 34.24
N VAL A 28 1.34 -0.77 33.17
CA VAL A 28 2.07 -0.55 31.92
C VAL A 28 1.57 0.82 31.48
N GLY A 29 2.47 1.75 31.32
CA GLY A 29 2.13 3.03 30.71
C GLY A 29 1.43 2.74 29.37
N PHE A 30 0.76 3.72 28.78
CA PHE A 30 0.05 3.56 27.49
C PHE A 30 0.88 2.81 26.41
N ILE A 31 2.22 2.83 26.53
CA ILE A 31 3.17 2.10 25.69
C ILE A 31 4.10 1.26 26.58
N ASP A 32 4.21 -0.03 26.31
CA ASP A 32 5.14 -0.96 26.92
C ASP A 32 6.44 -1.04 26.11
N TRP A 33 7.45 -0.33 26.58
CA TRP A 33 8.77 -0.29 25.94
C TRP A 33 9.55 -1.60 26.09
N GLU A 34 9.31 -2.38 27.16
CA GLU A 34 9.93 -3.68 27.35
C GLU A 34 9.41 -4.64 26.27
N TRP A 35 8.08 -4.67 26.06
CA TRP A 35 7.47 -5.48 25.02
C TRP A 35 8.03 -5.14 23.62
N ILE A 36 8.12 -3.85 23.27
CA ILE A 36 8.66 -3.43 21.96
C ILE A 36 10.08 -3.95 21.77
N ARG A 37 10.93 -3.85 22.79
CA ARG A 37 12.32 -4.29 22.71
C ARG A 37 12.44 -5.80 22.56
N ASP A 38 11.65 -6.55 23.32
CA ASP A 38 11.73 -8.00 23.39
C ASP A 38 11.16 -8.64 22.10
N ASN A 39 10.08 -8.08 21.53
CA ASN A 39 9.43 -8.58 20.32
C ASN A 39 9.90 -7.85 19.03
N PHE A 40 10.90 -6.98 19.13
CA PHE A 40 11.35 -6.19 17.98
C PHE A 40 11.79 -7.05 16.80
N ARG A 41 12.58 -8.10 17.06
CA ARG A 41 13.15 -8.96 16.01
C ARG A 41 12.19 -10.06 15.53
N GLU A 42 11.33 -10.53 16.40
CA GLU A 42 10.48 -11.69 16.11
C GLU A 42 9.15 -11.28 15.48
N ASP A 43 8.56 -10.17 15.91
CA ASP A 43 7.24 -9.71 15.45
C ASP A 43 7.33 -8.45 14.57
N ILE A 44 8.01 -7.39 15.06
CA ILE A 44 7.96 -6.07 14.42
C ILE A 44 8.74 -6.06 13.09
N VAL A 45 9.98 -6.59 13.09
CA VAL A 45 10.82 -6.58 11.88
C VAL A 45 10.23 -7.43 10.76
N PRO A 46 9.75 -8.67 10.98
CA PRO A 46 9.09 -9.44 9.94
C PRO A 46 7.82 -8.75 9.40
N ALA A 47 6.98 -8.18 10.26
CA ALA A 47 5.78 -7.46 9.85
C ALA A 47 6.12 -6.24 8.96
N PHE A 48 7.19 -5.51 9.30
CA PHE A 48 7.67 -4.38 8.52
C PHE A 48 8.12 -4.81 7.11
N PHE A 49 8.97 -5.84 7.01
CA PHE A 49 9.43 -6.35 5.72
C PHE A 49 8.31 -6.99 4.89
N GLN A 50 7.34 -7.63 5.53
CA GLN A 50 6.16 -8.15 4.84
C GLN A 50 5.34 -7.03 4.21
N SER A 51 5.15 -5.91 4.90
CA SER A 51 4.46 -4.72 4.34
C SER A 51 5.22 -4.14 3.14
N ILE A 52 6.55 -4.02 3.25
CA ILE A 52 7.38 -3.57 2.11
C ILE A 52 7.21 -4.51 0.92
N TYR A 53 7.30 -5.83 1.15
CA TYR A 53 7.15 -6.81 0.09
C TYR A 53 5.78 -6.71 -0.59
N LEU A 54 4.70 -6.69 0.21
CA LEU A 54 3.33 -6.57 -0.32
C LEU A 54 3.16 -5.32 -1.19
N CYS A 55 3.56 -4.17 -0.68
CA CYS A 55 3.38 -2.90 -1.39
C CYS A 55 4.30 -2.78 -2.61
N ALA A 56 5.58 -3.13 -2.48
CA ALA A 56 6.55 -3.02 -3.57
C ALA A 56 6.23 -4.01 -4.71
N PHE A 57 5.86 -5.25 -4.36
CA PHE A 57 5.52 -6.27 -5.34
C PHE A 57 4.22 -5.92 -6.09
N SER A 58 3.20 -5.45 -5.35
CA SER A 58 1.94 -4.99 -5.97
C SER A 58 2.16 -3.78 -6.87
N LEU A 59 2.97 -2.81 -6.43
CA LEU A 59 3.30 -1.64 -7.24
C LEU A 59 4.06 -2.04 -8.51
N ALA A 60 5.02 -2.96 -8.42
CA ALA A 60 5.76 -3.44 -9.59
C ALA A 60 4.83 -4.07 -10.63
N ILE A 61 3.92 -4.96 -10.21
CA ILE A 61 2.91 -5.54 -11.09
C ILE A 61 2.02 -4.44 -11.71
N ALA A 62 1.55 -3.52 -10.87
CA ALA A 62 0.70 -2.43 -11.34
C ALA A 62 1.39 -1.54 -12.37
N ILE A 63 2.69 -1.25 -12.22
CA ILE A 63 3.49 -0.50 -13.19
C ILE A 63 3.61 -1.29 -14.51
N VAL A 64 3.92 -2.59 -14.45
CA VAL A 64 4.06 -3.44 -15.65
C VAL A 64 2.75 -3.48 -16.45
N ILE A 65 1.60 -3.42 -15.80
CA ILE A 65 0.29 -3.41 -16.46
C ILE A 65 -0.09 -1.98 -16.90
N SER A 66 0.05 -0.99 -16.02
CA SER A 66 -0.47 0.36 -16.24
C SER A 66 0.33 1.16 -17.27
N VAL A 67 1.66 0.98 -17.34
CA VAL A 67 2.49 1.74 -18.30
C VAL A 67 2.15 1.37 -19.76
N PRO A 68 2.10 0.09 -20.16
CA PRO A 68 1.66 -0.25 -21.52
C PRO A 68 0.23 0.17 -21.82
N LEU A 69 -0.71 -0.03 -20.87
CA LEU A 69 -2.11 0.38 -21.05
C LEU A 69 -2.25 1.91 -21.16
N GLY A 70 -1.50 2.68 -20.37
CA GLY A 70 -1.48 4.12 -20.42
C GLY A 70 -0.88 4.65 -21.72
N ILE A 71 0.21 4.05 -22.20
CA ILE A 71 0.80 4.38 -23.52
C ILE A 71 -0.22 4.09 -24.64
N LEU A 72 -0.88 2.93 -24.58
CA LEU A 72 -1.90 2.55 -25.56
C LEU A 72 -3.08 3.52 -25.53
N ALA A 73 -3.54 3.91 -24.35
CA ALA A 73 -4.63 4.89 -24.17
C ALA A 73 -4.24 6.30 -24.65
N ALA A 74 -2.99 6.70 -24.49
CA ALA A 74 -2.48 7.97 -25.03
C ALA A 74 -2.41 7.97 -26.57
N ARG A 75 -2.05 6.83 -27.16
CA ARG A 75 -1.99 6.64 -28.63
C ARG A 75 -3.37 6.51 -29.25
N TYR A 76 -4.25 5.72 -28.65
CA TYR A 76 -5.59 5.42 -29.13
C TYR A 76 -6.60 6.00 -28.16
N ARG A 77 -6.99 7.25 -28.36
CA ARG A 77 -7.87 8.01 -27.46
C ARG A 77 -9.21 7.33 -27.15
N ALA A 78 -9.70 6.53 -28.05
CA ALA A 78 -10.93 5.74 -27.86
C ALA A 78 -10.81 4.71 -26.72
N LEU A 79 -9.58 4.28 -26.36
CA LEU A 79 -9.33 3.33 -25.27
C LEU A 79 -9.31 3.99 -23.88
N TYR A 80 -9.06 5.29 -23.81
CA TYR A 80 -8.93 5.98 -22.52
C TYR A 80 -10.21 5.96 -21.68
N PRO A 81 -11.42 6.31 -22.25
CA PRO A 81 -12.66 6.26 -21.49
C PRO A 81 -12.99 4.86 -20.93
N PRO A 82 -12.99 3.77 -21.72
CA PRO A 82 -13.32 2.45 -21.17
C PRO A 82 -12.29 1.98 -20.13
N LEU A 83 -11.00 2.23 -20.33
CA LEU A 83 -9.96 1.88 -19.33
C LEU A 83 -10.17 2.62 -18.01
N THR A 84 -10.46 3.93 -18.06
CA THR A 84 -10.70 4.71 -16.85
C THR A 84 -12.03 4.35 -16.18
N ILE A 85 -13.06 3.96 -16.92
CA ILE A 85 -14.33 3.48 -16.37
C ILE A 85 -14.11 2.16 -15.62
N ILE A 86 -13.45 1.18 -16.25
CA ILE A 86 -13.22 -0.14 -15.67
C ILE A 86 -12.33 -0.02 -14.42
N THR A 87 -11.19 0.66 -14.54
CA THR A 87 -10.28 0.81 -13.40
C THR A 87 -10.86 1.71 -12.31
N GLY A 88 -11.67 2.72 -12.70
CA GLY A 88 -12.43 3.57 -11.79
C GLY A 88 -13.48 2.80 -11.01
N PHE A 89 -14.19 1.87 -11.66
CA PHE A 89 -15.13 0.98 -10.99
C PHE A 89 -14.45 0.21 -9.85
N PHE A 90 -13.31 -0.44 -10.11
CA PHE A 90 -12.57 -1.12 -9.05
C PHE A 90 -12.08 -0.17 -7.95
N TYR A 91 -11.67 1.04 -8.32
CA TYR A 91 -11.20 2.04 -7.36
C TYR A 91 -12.32 2.56 -6.44
N THR A 92 -13.57 2.55 -6.88
CA THR A 92 -14.72 3.00 -6.06
C THR A 92 -15.20 1.97 -5.05
N ILE A 93 -14.84 0.69 -5.23
CA ILE A 93 -15.21 -0.35 -4.27
C ILE A 93 -14.45 -0.08 -2.94
N PRO A 94 -15.12 -0.02 -1.78
CA PRO A 94 -14.41 0.10 -0.51
C PRO A 94 -13.42 -1.05 -0.31
N SER A 95 -12.21 -0.76 0.22
CA SER A 95 -11.12 -1.75 0.31
C SER A 95 -11.51 -3.01 1.05
N PHE A 96 -12.26 -2.90 2.14
CA PHE A 96 -12.77 -4.05 2.88
C PHE A 96 -13.72 -4.92 2.03
N SER A 97 -14.60 -4.28 1.26
CA SER A 97 -15.51 -4.97 0.35
C SER A 97 -14.76 -5.64 -0.81
N MET A 98 -13.69 -5.02 -1.32
CA MET A 98 -12.86 -5.63 -2.37
C MET A 98 -12.25 -6.93 -1.90
N PHE A 99 -11.70 -6.98 -0.69
CA PHE A 99 -11.16 -8.21 -0.11
C PHE A 99 -12.23 -9.29 0.04
N THR A 100 -13.43 -8.92 0.50
CA THR A 100 -14.57 -9.84 0.61
C THR A 100 -14.98 -10.40 -0.75
N ILE A 101 -15.05 -9.56 -1.79
CA ILE A 101 -15.35 -9.99 -3.15
C ILE A 101 -14.31 -10.99 -3.65
N LEU A 102 -13.03 -10.71 -3.45
CA LEU A 102 -11.96 -11.59 -3.91
C LEU A 102 -11.98 -12.95 -3.22
N LEU A 103 -12.26 -13.00 -1.92
CA LEU A 103 -12.34 -14.25 -1.17
C LEU A 103 -13.60 -15.06 -1.50
N PHE A 104 -14.78 -14.44 -1.41
CA PHE A 104 -16.04 -15.18 -1.45
C PHE A 104 -16.68 -15.27 -2.82
N ILE A 105 -16.44 -14.30 -3.73
CA ILE A 105 -17.01 -14.31 -5.08
C ILE A 105 -16.03 -14.88 -6.09
N VAL A 106 -14.76 -14.46 -6.02
CA VAL A 106 -13.72 -14.95 -6.93
C VAL A 106 -13.12 -16.29 -6.45
N GLY A 107 -13.23 -16.59 -5.14
CA GLY A 107 -12.80 -17.87 -4.58
C GLY A 107 -11.31 -17.95 -4.29
N PHE A 108 -10.66 -16.82 -4.02
CA PHE A 108 -9.27 -16.86 -3.53
C PHE A 108 -9.20 -17.41 -2.11
N GLU A 109 -8.13 -18.13 -1.81
CA GLU A 109 -7.80 -18.50 -0.44
C GLU A 109 -7.36 -17.29 0.38
N VAL A 110 -7.62 -17.32 1.70
CA VAL A 110 -7.14 -16.32 2.65
C VAL A 110 -5.61 -16.20 2.56
N GLY A 111 -5.09 -14.97 2.53
CA GLY A 111 -3.65 -14.76 2.48
C GLY A 111 -3.19 -13.62 1.58
N ARG A 112 -1.95 -13.69 1.12
CA ARG A 112 -1.29 -12.61 0.38
C ARG A 112 -1.81 -12.40 -1.04
N THR A 113 -2.25 -13.47 -1.72
CA THR A 113 -2.67 -13.40 -3.12
C THR A 113 -3.83 -12.44 -3.35
N PRO A 114 -4.98 -12.56 -2.65
CA PRO A 114 -6.07 -11.61 -2.82
C PRO A 114 -5.69 -10.18 -2.42
N ALA A 115 -4.80 -10.02 -1.43
CA ALA A 115 -4.31 -8.70 -1.06
C ALA A 115 -3.51 -8.06 -2.21
N ILE A 116 -2.57 -8.79 -2.81
CA ILE A 116 -1.80 -8.30 -3.96
C ILE A 116 -2.71 -7.94 -5.13
N VAL A 117 -3.69 -8.78 -5.46
CA VAL A 117 -4.65 -8.51 -6.54
C VAL A 117 -5.43 -7.22 -6.25
N ALA A 118 -5.97 -7.05 -5.04
CA ALA A 118 -6.68 -5.84 -4.65
C ALA A 118 -5.78 -4.60 -4.77
N LEU A 119 -4.57 -4.65 -4.22
CA LEU A 119 -3.60 -3.56 -4.26
C LEU A 119 -3.26 -3.16 -5.71
N VAL A 120 -3.06 -4.15 -6.60
CA VAL A 120 -2.84 -3.90 -8.03
C VAL A 120 -4.04 -3.17 -8.64
N LEU A 121 -5.26 -3.67 -8.43
CA LEU A 121 -6.49 -3.08 -9.00
C LEU A 121 -6.67 -1.61 -8.56
N TYR A 122 -6.41 -1.30 -7.27
CA TYR A 122 -6.46 0.08 -6.77
C TYR A 122 -5.40 1.00 -7.40
N SER A 123 -4.25 0.46 -7.76
CA SER A 123 -3.17 1.27 -8.34
C SER A 123 -3.39 1.59 -9.81
N LEU A 124 -4.10 0.72 -10.56
CA LEU A 124 -4.23 0.84 -12.02
C LEU A 124 -4.82 2.19 -12.45
N LEU A 125 -5.88 2.67 -11.80
CA LEU A 125 -6.53 3.93 -12.18
C LEU A 125 -5.57 5.10 -12.07
N VAL A 126 -4.88 5.21 -10.92
CA VAL A 126 -3.95 6.30 -10.63
C VAL A 126 -2.79 6.27 -11.60
N LEU A 127 -2.19 5.10 -11.80
CA LEU A 127 -1.02 4.95 -12.67
C LEU A 127 -1.36 5.19 -14.14
N ILE A 128 -2.45 4.60 -14.67
CA ILE A 128 -2.87 4.81 -16.06
C ILE A 128 -3.13 6.29 -16.34
N ARG A 129 -3.85 6.98 -15.45
CA ARG A 129 -4.11 8.42 -15.60
C ARG A 129 -2.82 9.22 -15.62
N ASN A 130 -1.86 8.94 -14.73
CA ASN A 130 -0.60 9.66 -14.69
C ASN A 130 0.29 9.37 -15.89
N VAL A 131 0.28 8.15 -16.43
CA VAL A 131 0.99 7.83 -17.68
C VAL A 131 0.40 8.64 -18.84
N VAL A 132 -0.93 8.64 -18.99
CA VAL A 132 -1.60 9.41 -20.06
C VAL A 132 -1.34 10.90 -19.89
N THR A 133 -1.55 11.46 -18.70
CA THR A 133 -1.31 12.88 -18.41
C THR A 133 0.16 13.27 -18.65
N GLY A 134 1.10 12.40 -18.28
CA GLY A 134 2.52 12.64 -18.52
C GLY A 134 2.85 12.70 -20.02
N LEU A 135 2.33 11.75 -20.82
CA LEU A 135 2.54 11.75 -22.27
C LEU A 135 1.84 12.93 -22.96
N ASP A 136 0.71 13.38 -22.42
CA ASP A 136 -0.03 14.54 -22.93
C ASP A 136 0.64 15.87 -22.59
N SER A 137 1.39 15.92 -21.50
CA SER A 137 2.14 17.11 -21.09
C SER A 137 3.32 17.47 -22.02
N VAL A 138 3.71 16.54 -22.89
CA VAL A 138 4.80 16.78 -23.85
C VAL A 138 4.31 17.69 -25.00
N PRO A 139 4.92 18.88 -25.19
CA PRO A 139 4.49 19.84 -26.21
C PRO A 139 4.46 19.22 -27.62
N PRO A 140 3.42 19.47 -28.43
CA PRO A 140 3.33 18.95 -29.78
C PRO A 140 4.47 19.42 -30.68
N GLU A 141 4.97 20.65 -30.48
CA GLU A 141 6.10 21.20 -31.20
C GLU A 141 7.38 20.36 -31.02
N THR A 142 7.57 19.82 -29.81
CA THR A 142 8.70 18.92 -29.50
C THR A 142 8.59 17.61 -30.28
N LYS A 143 7.38 17.06 -30.37
CA LYS A 143 7.10 15.84 -31.14
C LYS A 143 7.28 16.07 -32.63
N ASP A 144 6.83 17.22 -33.14
CA ASP A 144 6.95 17.58 -34.56
C ASP A 144 8.42 17.86 -34.94
N ALA A 145 9.19 18.54 -34.10
CA ALA A 145 10.64 18.70 -34.29
C ALA A 145 11.35 17.32 -34.36
N ALA A 146 10.97 16.38 -33.48
CA ALA A 146 11.55 15.04 -33.50
C ALA A 146 11.19 14.28 -34.80
N ARG A 147 9.95 14.44 -35.32
CA ARG A 147 9.53 13.88 -36.62
C ARG A 147 10.34 14.54 -37.78
N GLY A 148 10.54 15.86 -37.72
CA GLY A 148 11.34 16.57 -38.71
C GLY A 148 12.83 16.12 -38.77
N MET A 149 13.34 15.62 -37.63
CA MET A 149 14.68 15.00 -37.57
C MET A 149 14.70 13.54 -38.07
N GLY A 150 13.57 12.99 -38.53
CA GLY A 150 13.48 11.62 -39.07
C GLY A 150 13.30 10.52 -38.00
N LEU A 151 12.94 10.85 -36.77
CA LEU A 151 12.65 9.83 -35.76
C LEU A 151 11.33 9.13 -36.07
N THR A 152 11.33 7.80 -35.94
CA THR A 152 10.10 7.00 -35.99
C THR A 152 9.24 7.22 -34.75
N ASP A 153 7.92 6.96 -34.82
CA ASP A 153 7.01 7.11 -33.68
C ASP A 153 7.47 6.34 -32.42
N ARG A 154 8.06 5.15 -32.60
CA ARG A 154 8.63 4.38 -31.48
C ARG A 154 9.85 5.08 -30.88
N GLN A 155 10.70 5.67 -31.71
CA GLN A 155 11.86 6.41 -31.23
C GLN A 155 11.45 7.70 -30.53
N ILE A 156 10.42 8.39 -31.03
CA ILE A 156 9.83 9.57 -30.39
C ILE A 156 9.27 9.18 -29.01
N LEU A 157 8.50 8.10 -28.92
CA LEU A 157 7.97 7.63 -27.63
C LEU A 157 9.09 7.39 -26.62
N VAL A 158 10.11 6.60 -26.99
CA VAL A 158 11.13 6.12 -26.01
C VAL A 158 12.16 7.20 -25.71
N ARG A 159 12.56 8.02 -26.72
CA ARG A 159 13.66 8.99 -26.57
C ARG A 159 13.21 10.41 -26.22
N VAL A 160 11.95 10.74 -26.46
CA VAL A 160 11.41 12.09 -26.26
C VAL A 160 10.25 12.10 -25.28
N GLU A 161 9.14 11.40 -25.62
CA GLU A 161 7.92 11.47 -24.83
C GLU A 161 8.08 10.86 -23.43
N LEU A 162 8.56 9.62 -23.31
CA LEU A 162 8.71 8.96 -22.01
C LEU A 162 9.66 9.69 -21.07
N PRO A 163 10.87 10.13 -21.49
CA PRO A 163 11.72 10.92 -20.62
C PRO A 163 11.07 12.21 -20.15
N LEU A 164 10.38 12.94 -21.01
CA LEU A 164 9.70 14.19 -20.65
C LEU A 164 8.45 13.96 -19.78
N ALA A 165 7.76 12.83 -19.96
CA ALA A 165 6.60 12.42 -19.16
C ALA A 165 7.00 11.86 -17.79
N LEU A 166 8.24 11.43 -17.60
CA LEU A 166 8.73 10.72 -16.42
C LEU A 166 8.43 11.44 -15.08
N PRO A 167 8.57 12.77 -14.94
CA PRO A 167 8.23 13.46 -13.69
C PRO A 167 6.76 13.23 -13.26
N VAL A 168 5.83 13.30 -14.21
CA VAL A 168 4.40 13.11 -13.95
C VAL A 168 4.10 11.64 -13.63
N ILE A 169 4.75 10.72 -14.33
CA ILE A 169 4.60 9.27 -14.09
C ILE A 169 5.11 8.92 -12.68
N VAL A 170 6.28 9.43 -12.29
CA VAL A 170 6.84 9.19 -10.94
C VAL A 170 5.97 9.82 -9.85
N ALA A 171 5.40 11.01 -10.10
CA ALA A 171 4.43 11.60 -9.18
C ALA A 171 3.19 10.70 -8.99
N GLY A 172 2.72 10.06 -10.05
CA GLY A 172 1.66 9.05 -9.97
C GLY A 172 2.05 7.81 -9.15
N MET A 173 3.28 7.33 -9.30
CA MET A 173 3.81 6.22 -8.50
C MET A 173 3.89 6.56 -7.01
N ARG A 174 4.23 7.81 -6.66
CA ARG A 174 4.22 8.30 -5.26
C ARG A 174 2.83 8.19 -4.65
N ILE A 175 1.82 8.71 -5.35
CA ILE A 175 0.43 8.64 -4.88
C ILE A 175 0.02 7.17 -4.72
N ALA A 176 0.35 6.32 -5.68
CA ALA A 176 0.03 4.91 -5.65
C ALA A 176 0.67 4.20 -4.44
N ILE A 177 1.98 4.34 -4.21
CA ILE A 177 2.66 3.61 -3.12
C ILE A 177 2.14 4.02 -1.73
N VAL A 178 1.90 5.32 -1.49
CA VAL A 178 1.36 5.80 -0.22
C VAL A 178 -0.05 5.24 0.00
N THR A 179 -0.89 5.22 -1.04
CA THR A 179 -2.23 4.62 -1.00
C THR A 179 -2.15 3.12 -0.74
N LEU A 180 -1.24 2.40 -1.41
CA LEU A 180 -1.03 0.97 -1.22
C LEU A 180 -0.66 0.61 0.21
N ILE A 181 0.24 1.39 0.85
CA ILE A 181 0.63 1.16 2.24
C ILE A 181 -0.60 1.28 3.16
N GLY A 182 -1.43 2.32 2.97
CA GLY A 182 -2.66 2.48 3.74
C GLY A 182 -3.66 1.32 3.55
N ILE A 183 -3.88 0.87 2.31
CA ILE A 183 -4.81 -0.24 2.01
C ILE A 183 -4.23 -1.59 2.47
N SER A 184 -2.90 -1.78 2.42
CA SER A 184 -2.25 -3.03 2.85
C SER A 184 -2.47 -3.33 4.32
N VAL A 185 -2.60 -2.30 5.17
CA VAL A 185 -2.96 -2.45 6.58
C VAL A 185 -4.29 -3.20 6.73
N ILE A 186 -5.29 -2.83 5.90
CA ILE A 186 -6.59 -3.51 5.91
C ILE A 186 -6.48 -4.95 5.39
N GLY A 187 -5.55 -5.20 4.46
CA GLY A 187 -5.26 -6.52 3.92
C GLY A 187 -4.82 -7.54 4.98
N ALA A 188 -4.26 -7.11 6.10
CA ALA A 188 -3.91 -7.96 7.23
C ALA A 188 -5.12 -8.70 7.79
N TYR A 189 -6.32 -8.08 7.78
CA TYR A 189 -7.55 -8.71 8.22
C TYR A 189 -7.91 -10.00 7.46
N ILE A 190 -7.42 -10.14 6.23
CA ILE A 190 -7.59 -11.34 5.41
C ILE A 190 -6.32 -12.22 5.36
N GLY A 191 -5.44 -12.08 6.36
CA GLY A 191 -4.23 -12.90 6.48
C GLY A 191 -3.12 -12.53 5.50
N ALA A 192 -3.11 -11.32 4.97
CA ALA A 192 -2.02 -10.86 4.09
C ALA A 192 -0.70 -10.68 4.84
N GLY A 193 -0.77 -10.49 6.14
CA GLY A 193 0.38 -10.19 6.98
C GLY A 193 0.79 -8.72 6.98
N GLY A 194 1.88 -8.43 7.65
CA GLY A 194 2.48 -7.10 7.67
C GLY A 194 2.12 -6.27 8.91
N LEU A 195 2.40 -4.97 8.84
CA LEU A 195 2.17 -4.04 9.95
C LEU A 195 0.70 -3.94 10.38
N GLY A 196 -0.22 -4.32 9.49
CA GLY A 196 -1.64 -4.41 9.80
C GLY A 196 -1.94 -5.47 10.85
N ASP A 197 -1.21 -6.59 10.90
CA ASP A 197 -1.40 -7.63 11.91
C ASP A 197 -1.17 -7.06 13.32
N LEU A 198 -0.12 -6.24 13.50
CA LEU A 198 0.13 -5.58 14.78
C LEU A 198 -1.03 -4.68 15.20
N ILE A 199 -1.65 -3.98 14.22
CA ILE A 199 -2.78 -3.09 14.50
C ILE A 199 -4.02 -3.91 14.91
N PHE A 200 -4.40 -4.92 14.11
CA PHE A 200 -5.60 -5.71 14.39
C PHE A 200 -5.46 -6.59 15.64
N ASP A 201 -4.29 -7.19 15.84
CA ASP A 201 -3.98 -7.95 17.05
C ASP A 201 -4.03 -7.06 18.30
N GLY A 202 -3.46 -5.86 18.19
CA GLY A 202 -3.50 -4.88 19.28
C GLY A 202 -4.92 -4.43 19.64
N ILE A 203 -5.78 -4.23 18.64
CA ILE A 203 -7.19 -3.88 18.85
C ILE A 203 -7.93 -5.07 19.49
N THR A 204 -7.70 -6.30 18.98
CA THR A 204 -8.39 -7.50 19.46
C THR A 204 -8.01 -7.86 20.89
N ARG A 205 -6.74 -7.64 21.26
CA ARG A 205 -6.21 -7.93 22.61
C ARG A 205 -6.34 -6.76 23.59
N ASP A 206 -6.89 -5.63 23.16
CA ASP A 206 -6.92 -4.36 23.92
C ASP A 206 -5.52 -3.96 24.43
N PHE A 207 -4.51 -4.10 23.55
CA PHE A 207 -3.12 -3.82 23.86
C PHE A 207 -2.59 -2.61 23.05
N PRO A 208 -2.61 -1.40 23.64
CA PRO A 208 -2.26 -0.15 22.97
C PRO A 208 -0.88 -0.15 22.30
N THR A 209 0.09 -0.78 22.91
CA THR A 209 1.47 -0.87 22.40
C THR A 209 1.52 -1.44 21.00
N LEU A 210 0.77 -2.52 20.70
CA LEU A 210 0.75 -3.17 19.40
C LEU A 210 0.17 -2.25 18.32
N TYR A 211 -1.07 -1.76 18.51
CA TYR A 211 -1.72 -0.96 17.48
C TYR A 211 -1.04 0.40 17.26
N VAL A 212 -0.48 1.02 18.31
CA VAL A 212 0.30 2.25 18.17
C VAL A 212 1.59 1.99 17.41
N THR A 213 2.31 0.92 17.75
CA THR A 213 3.54 0.53 17.05
C THR A 213 3.26 0.26 15.58
N GLY A 214 2.23 -0.53 15.26
CA GLY A 214 1.83 -0.81 13.87
C GLY A 214 1.43 0.46 13.11
N ALA A 215 0.65 1.35 13.72
CA ALA A 215 0.22 2.61 13.10
C ALA A 215 1.40 3.57 12.84
N VAL A 216 2.28 3.75 13.83
CA VAL A 216 3.47 4.60 13.70
C VAL A 216 4.40 4.07 12.61
N LEU A 217 4.69 2.76 12.62
CA LEU A 217 5.57 2.16 11.61
C LEU A 217 4.97 2.20 10.21
N SER A 218 3.65 2.00 10.06
CA SER A 218 2.97 2.14 8.76
C SER A 218 3.06 3.57 8.23
N THR A 219 2.89 4.56 9.12
CA THR A 219 3.02 5.97 8.76
C THR A 219 4.47 6.32 8.37
N LEU A 220 5.45 5.85 9.13
CA LEU A 220 6.87 6.04 8.82
C LEU A 220 7.25 5.35 7.50
N LEU A 221 6.73 4.16 7.23
CA LEU A 221 6.93 3.45 5.98
C LEU A 221 6.36 4.25 4.80
N ALA A 222 5.14 4.80 4.92
CA ALA A 222 4.53 5.62 3.89
C ALA A 222 5.35 6.91 3.63
N LEU A 223 5.80 7.58 4.69
CA LEU A 223 6.66 8.76 4.59
C LEU A 223 8.01 8.43 3.95
N ALA A 224 8.64 7.33 4.36
CA ALA A 224 9.91 6.88 3.80
C ALA A 224 9.77 6.54 2.30
N ALA A 225 8.70 5.85 1.93
CA ALA A 225 8.39 5.54 0.53
C ALA A 225 8.16 6.84 -0.29
N ASP A 226 7.40 7.79 0.22
CA ASP A 226 7.18 9.09 -0.44
C ASP A 226 8.51 9.83 -0.66
N LEU A 227 9.35 9.94 0.37
CA LEU A 227 10.66 10.59 0.29
C LEU A 227 11.62 9.87 -0.68
N LEU A 228 11.57 8.54 -0.72
CA LEU A 228 12.36 7.73 -1.65
C LEU A 228 11.98 8.06 -3.10
N PHE A 229 10.69 8.14 -3.41
CA PHE A 229 10.22 8.51 -4.75
C PHE A 229 10.51 9.98 -5.09
N VAL A 230 10.47 10.92 -4.12
CA VAL A 230 10.96 12.29 -4.30
C VAL A 230 12.43 12.30 -4.68
N GLY A 231 13.24 11.49 -4.00
CA GLY A 231 14.66 11.31 -4.32
C GLY A 231 14.85 10.73 -5.71
N ALA A 232 14.11 9.67 -6.04
CA ALA A 232 14.15 9.04 -7.37
C ALA A 232 13.75 10.02 -8.50
N GLU A 233 12.66 10.79 -8.29
CA GLU A 233 12.26 11.85 -9.22
C GLU A 233 13.40 12.82 -9.47
N ARG A 234 14.06 13.28 -8.40
CA ARG A 234 15.16 14.22 -8.50
C ARG A 234 16.37 13.69 -9.29
N VAL A 235 16.65 12.42 -9.19
CA VAL A 235 17.77 11.77 -9.89
C VAL A 235 17.39 11.45 -11.34
N LEU A 236 16.18 10.99 -11.57
CA LEU A 236 15.71 10.56 -12.89
C LEU A 236 15.29 11.71 -13.80
N THR A 237 15.03 12.92 -13.26
CA THR A 237 14.52 14.06 -14.02
C THR A 237 15.32 15.36 -13.76
N PRO A 238 16.66 15.38 -14.00
CA PRO A 238 17.49 16.57 -13.71
C PRO A 238 17.13 17.78 -14.56
N TRP A 239 16.53 17.59 -15.73
CA TRP A 239 16.08 18.64 -16.64
C TRP A 239 14.85 19.42 -16.15
N SER A 240 13.97 18.82 -15.36
CA SER A 240 12.74 19.48 -14.88
C SER A 240 13.01 20.64 -13.91
N ARG A 241 14.20 20.74 -13.34
CA ARG A 241 14.59 21.81 -12.40
C ARG A 241 14.98 23.10 -13.11
N ARG A 242 15.53 23.03 -14.32
CA ARG A 242 15.99 24.22 -15.05
C ARG A 242 14.85 25.12 -15.51
N SER A 243 13.66 24.55 -15.72
CA SER A 243 12.47 25.33 -16.11
C SER A 243 11.76 26.05 -14.96
N ARG A 244 11.92 25.61 -13.71
CA ARG A 244 11.30 26.26 -12.52
C ARG A 244 12.10 27.44 -11.96
N GLY A 245 13.35 27.64 -12.37
CA GLY A 245 14.20 28.74 -11.93
C GLY A 245 14.24 29.94 -12.90
N ALA A 246 13.45 29.90 -13.98
CA ALA A 246 13.44 30.94 -15.03
C ALA A 246 12.14 31.79 -15.01
N THR A 247 11.31 31.67 -14.00
CA THR A 247 10.18 32.54 -13.66
C THR A 247 10.42 33.17 -12.30
#